data_d3b4cf63f5586834c4c33cf4395cfbfd
#
_entry.id   d3b4cf63f5586834c4c33cf4395cfbfd
#
_cell.length_a   1.000
_cell.length_b   1.000
_cell.length_c   1.000
_cell.angle_alpha   90.00
_cell.angle_beta   90.00
_cell.angle_gamma   90.00
#
_symmetry.space_group_name_H-M   'P 1'
#
loop_
_entity.id
_entity.type
_entity.pdbx_description
1 polymer ?
#
loop_
_entity_poly.entity_id
_entity_poly.type
_entity_poly.pdbx_seq_one_letter_code
_entity_poly.pdbx_strand_id
1 'polypeptide(L)'
;SRGLGDVYKRQGVASATVAARLGMDCVVYMGSEDIKRQAINVYRMKLMGAEVIPVDSGSKTLKDALNEALRDWVTNVDDTFYIIGTVAGPHPYPAMVRDFQAIIGREAREQTLQMTGRLPDALVACVGGGSNAIGLFYPFLGDAGVDMYGVEAGGDGLETGRHAAPLCDGKPGVLHGNRTYLMEDPDGQIIETHSISAGLDYPGVGPEHAWLKDTGRAKYVAVTDEEALAAFHHLARTEGILPALESSHALAYTTKLAAEMRPDQTIDVTLSGRGDKDVATIARIEGMQL
;
A
#
# COMPACT_ATOMS: atom_id res chain seq x y z
N SER A 1 -17.86 4.25 5.43
CA SER A 1 -16.73 4.01 4.54
C SER A 1 -16.37 2.54 4.56
N ARG A 2 -16.56 1.86 3.45
CA ARG A 2 -16.27 0.43 3.29
C ARG A 2 -14.86 0.16 2.76
N GLY A 3 -13.97 1.14 2.77
CA GLY A 3 -12.63 1.01 2.26
C GLY A 3 -11.66 0.52 3.31
N LEU A 4 -11.41 -0.78 3.39
CA LEU A 4 -10.29 -1.38 4.11
C LEU A 4 -9.00 -1.37 3.24
N GLY A 5 -8.87 -0.41 2.35
CA GLY A 5 -7.82 -0.37 1.34
C GLY A 5 -6.55 0.38 1.73
N ASP A 6 -6.39 0.87 2.94
CA ASP A 6 -5.15 1.52 3.39
C ASP A 6 -4.50 0.67 4.46
N VAL A 7 -3.65 -0.20 4.00
CA VAL A 7 -3.10 -1.33 4.72
C VAL A 7 -2.33 -0.94 5.97
N TYR A 8 -1.71 0.23 5.98
CA TYR A 8 -0.73 0.56 6.98
C TYR A 8 -1.21 1.50 8.06
N LYS A 9 -1.90 2.54 7.63
CA LYS A 9 -2.23 3.68 8.48
C LYS A 9 -3.60 3.54 9.11
N ARG A 10 -4.46 2.72 8.53
CA ARG A 10 -5.84 2.51 9.00
C ARG A 10 -6.10 1.15 9.61
N GLN A 11 -5.26 0.16 9.35
CA GLN A 11 -5.48 -1.17 9.89
C GLN A 11 -5.42 -1.17 11.43
N GLY A 12 -4.39 -0.57 12.02
CA GLY A 12 -4.31 -0.46 13.48
C GLY A 12 -5.54 0.23 14.06
N VAL A 13 -5.98 1.34 13.44
CA VAL A 13 -7.21 2.04 13.85
C VAL A 13 -8.45 1.18 13.63
N ALA A 14 -8.56 0.45 12.51
CA ALA A 14 -9.68 -0.43 12.24
C ALA A 14 -9.71 -1.62 13.20
N SER A 15 -8.55 -2.25 13.45
CA SER A 15 -8.42 -3.35 14.43
C SER A 15 -8.79 -2.89 15.84
N ALA A 16 -8.27 -1.75 16.28
CA ALA A 16 -8.62 -1.14 17.56
C ALA A 16 -10.13 -0.83 17.67
N THR A 17 -10.74 -0.35 16.58
CA THR A 17 -12.19 -0.07 16.54
C THR A 17 -13.01 -1.36 16.72
N VAL A 18 -12.64 -2.43 16.01
CA VAL A 18 -13.34 -3.71 16.09
C VAL A 18 -13.13 -4.35 17.45
N ALA A 19 -11.90 -4.34 17.97
CA ALA A 19 -11.57 -4.87 19.29
C ALA A 19 -12.36 -4.13 20.39
N ALA A 20 -12.38 -2.81 20.38
CA ALA A 20 -13.18 -2.02 21.31
C ALA A 20 -14.68 -2.36 21.23
N ARG A 21 -15.21 -2.54 20.02
CA ARG A 21 -16.63 -2.89 19.81
C ARG A 21 -16.99 -4.27 20.32
N LEU A 22 -16.03 -5.20 20.29
CA LEU A 22 -16.23 -6.60 20.71
C LEU A 22 -15.71 -6.87 22.12
N GLY A 23 -15.14 -5.88 22.81
CA GLY A 23 -14.58 -6.06 24.17
C GLY A 23 -13.32 -6.95 24.18
N MET A 24 -12.52 -6.89 23.13
CA MET A 24 -11.27 -7.66 22.97
C MET A 24 -10.06 -6.77 23.23
N ASP A 25 -9.01 -7.35 23.79
CA ASP A 25 -7.71 -6.68 23.87
C ASP A 25 -7.11 -6.51 22.47
N CYS A 26 -6.39 -5.42 22.27
CA CYS A 26 -5.76 -5.10 21.00
C CYS A 26 -4.37 -4.51 21.22
N VAL A 27 -3.37 -5.17 20.65
CA VAL A 27 -1.99 -4.71 20.65
C VAL A 27 -1.57 -4.38 19.21
N VAL A 28 -0.95 -3.21 19.00
CA VAL A 28 -0.49 -2.76 17.69
C VAL A 28 1.00 -2.46 17.75
N TYR A 29 1.80 -3.20 16.99
CA TYR A 29 3.23 -2.94 16.84
C TYR A 29 3.45 -1.89 15.76
N MET A 30 4.22 -0.86 16.06
CA MET A 30 4.57 0.20 15.12
C MET A 30 6.03 0.59 15.26
N GLY A 31 6.73 0.78 14.14
CA GLY A 31 8.05 1.38 14.16
C GLY A 31 8.01 2.78 14.77
N SER A 32 9.02 3.13 15.58
CA SER A 32 9.02 4.42 16.30
C SER A 32 9.08 5.63 15.35
N GLU A 33 9.63 5.48 14.15
CA GLU A 33 9.55 6.53 13.11
C GLU A 33 8.13 6.65 12.53
N ASP A 34 7.43 5.54 12.33
CA ASP A 34 6.05 5.55 11.86
C ASP A 34 5.08 6.09 12.92
N ILE A 35 5.36 5.88 14.21
CA ILE A 35 4.60 6.49 15.31
C ILE A 35 4.62 8.02 15.21
N LYS A 36 5.78 8.60 14.90
CA LYS A 36 5.92 10.06 14.72
C LYS A 36 5.14 10.55 13.49
N ARG A 37 5.29 9.84 12.36
CA ARG A 37 4.59 10.17 11.10
C ARG A 37 3.07 10.06 11.21
N GLN A 38 2.57 9.24 12.14
CA GLN A 38 1.16 8.86 12.28
C GLN A 38 0.58 9.17 13.67
N ALA A 39 1.08 10.18 14.34
CA ALA A 39 0.71 10.51 15.72
C ALA A 39 -0.81 10.60 15.95
N ILE A 40 -1.56 11.13 14.99
CA ILE A 40 -3.04 11.22 15.04
C ILE A 40 -3.68 9.83 15.09
N ASN A 41 -3.19 8.87 14.27
CA ASN A 41 -3.72 7.51 14.28
C ASN A 41 -3.33 6.75 15.54
N VAL A 42 -2.11 6.96 16.05
CA VAL A 42 -1.67 6.41 17.35
C VAL A 42 -2.58 6.90 18.47
N TYR A 43 -2.90 8.19 18.49
CA TYR A 43 -3.82 8.74 19.48
C TYR A 43 -5.22 8.13 19.36
N ARG A 44 -5.75 7.96 18.14
CA ARG A 44 -7.05 7.29 17.92
C ARG A 44 -7.06 5.86 18.44
N MET A 45 -6.02 5.08 18.20
CA MET A 45 -5.90 3.71 18.72
C MET A 45 -5.92 3.66 20.24
N LYS A 46 -5.16 4.55 20.88
CA LYS A 46 -5.14 4.69 22.35
C LYS A 46 -6.50 5.11 22.92
N LEU A 47 -7.21 6.02 22.25
CA LEU A 47 -8.59 6.40 22.66
C LEU A 47 -9.57 5.23 22.61
N MET A 48 -9.35 4.24 21.75
CA MET A 48 -10.15 3.03 21.64
C MET A 48 -9.66 1.89 22.55
N GLY A 49 -8.68 2.17 23.42
CA GLY A 49 -8.17 1.21 24.39
C GLY A 49 -7.09 0.27 23.86
N ALA A 50 -6.63 0.44 22.61
CA ALA A 50 -5.55 -0.38 22.08
C ALA A 50 -4.20 0.05 22.67
N GLU A 51 -3.34 -0.91 22.95
CA GLU A 51 -1.94 -0.70 23.28
C GLU A 51 -1.13 -0.53 21.98
N VAL A 52 -0.29 0.51 21.91
CA VAL A 52 0.63 0.73 20.79
C VAL A 52 2.05 0.57 21.29
N ILE A 53 2.72 -0.49 20.83
CA ILE A 53 4.08 -0.85 21.22
C ILE A 53 5.06 -0.29 20.18
N PRO A 54 5.98 0.62 20.59
CA PRO A 54 7.00 1.13 19.69
C PRO A 54 8.06 0.05 19.42
N VAL A 55 8.49 -0.06 18.17
CA VAL A 55 9.59 -0.92 17.74
C VAL A 55 10.77 -0.05 17.36
N ASP A 56 11.86 -0.18 18.14
CA ASP A 56 13.09 0.60 18.01
C ASP A 56 14.24 -0.15 17.33
N SER A 57 14.02 -1.41 16.95
CA SER A 57 14.99 -2.23 16.21
C SER A 57 15.02 -1.85 14.72
N GLY A 58 16.16 -2.10 14.08
CA GLY A 58 16.35 -1.92 12.64
C GLY A 58 16.09 -0.49 12.15
N SER A 59 15.38 -0.36 11.05
CA SER A 59 14.98 0.94 10.47
C SER A 59 13.88 1.66 11.24
N LYS A 60 13.31 1.02 12.27
CA LYS A 60 12.21 1.55 13.09
C LYS A 60 10.94 1.86 12.29
N THR A 61 10.75 1.10 11.23
CA THR A 61 9.60 1.20 10.30
C THR A 61 8.82 -0.11 10.27
N LEU A 62 7.93 -0.24 9.31
CA LEU A 62 7.03 -1.39 9.18
C LEU A 62 7.70 -2.75 9.20
N LYS A 63 8.75 -2.92 8.44
CA LYS A 63 9.43 -4.23 8.34
C LYS A 63 9.73 -4.78 9.74
N ASP A 64 10.27 -3.93 10.62
CA ASP A 64 10.65 -4.32 11.97
C ASP A 64 9.42 -4.51 12.87
N ALA A 65 8.39 -3.70 12.69
CA ALA A 65 7.10 -3.87 13.38
C ALA A 65 6.43 -5.22 13.03
N LEU A 66 6.46 -5.62 11.75
CA LEU A 66 5.97 -6.95 11.32
C LEU A 66 6.76 -8.08 11.96
N ASN A 67 8.08 -7.96 12.05
CA ASN A 67 8.93 -8.95 12.70
C ASN A 67 8.55 -9.13 14.18
N GLU A 68 8.34 -8.03 14.92
CA GLU A 68 7.96 -8.11 16.34
C GLU A 68 6.55 -8.67 16.51
N ALA A 69 5.59 -8.23 15.71
CA ALA A 69 4.22 -8.76 15.73
C ALA A 69 4.18 -10.27 15.45
N LEU A 70 4.99 -10.75 14.49
CA LEU A 70 5.09 -12.19 14.20
C LEU A 70 5.74 -12.95 15.36
N ARG A 71 6.78 -12.40 16.03
CA ARG A 71 7.39 -13.02 17.20
C ARG A 71 6.43 -13.15 18.37
N ASP A 72 5.69 -12.07 18.64
CA ASP A 72 4.68 -12.07 19.69
C ASP A 72 3.58 -13.10 19.40
N TRP A 73 3.05 -13.10 18.17
CA TRP A 73 2.01 -14.04 17.77
C TRP A 73 2.43 -15.49 17.89
N VAL A 74 3.61 -15.89 17.41
CA VAL A 74 4.06 -17.30 17.52
C VAL A 74 4.34 -17.70 18.96
N THR A 75 4.62 -16.75 19.84
CA THR A 75 4.79 -17.00 21.28
C THR A 75 3.45 -17.21 21.98
N ASN A 76 2.40 -16.52 21.53
CA ASN A 76 1.08 -16.47 22.16
C ASN A 76 -0.02 -17.03 21.25
N VAL A 77 0.31 -17.99 20.38
CA VAL A 77 -0.57 -18.49 19.31
C VAL A 77 -1.86 -19.15 19.82
N ASP A 78 -1.87 -19.63 21.07
CA ASP A 78 -3.02 -20.33 21.66
C ASP A 78 -4.19 -19.40 21.99
N ASP A 79 -3.93 -18.12 22.26
CA ASP A 79 -4.93 -17.15 22.72
C ASP A 79 -4.93 -15.84 21.92
N THR A 80 -4.00 -15.69 20.98
CA THR A 80 -3.80 -14.46 20.23
C THR A 80 -4.01 -14.67 18.73
N PHE A 81 -4.87 -13.86 18.12
CA PHE A 81 -5.08 -13.84 16.68
C PHE A 81 -4.27 -12.72 16.04
N TYR A 82 -3.42 -13.08 15.06
CA TYR A 82 -2.64 -12.11 14.30
C TYR A 82 -3.44 -11.55 13.13
N ILE A 83 -3.58 -10.23 13.08
CA ILE A 83 -4.19 -9.52 11.97
C ILE A 83 -3.08 -8.86 11.14
N ILE A 84 -2.79 -9.43 9.98
CA ILE A 84 -1.90 -8.81 9.00
C ILE A 84 -2.71 -7.93 8.06
N GLY A 85 -2.25 -6.71 7.83
CA GLY A 85 -2.98 -5.73 7.04
C GLY A 85 -2.53 -5.59 5.61
N THR A 86 -1.68 -6.47 5.14
CA THR A 86 -1.22 -6.48 3.75
C THR A 86 -1.39 -7.86 3.12
N VAL A 87 -1.28 -7.94 1.80
CA VAL A 87 -1.40 -9.17 1.02
C VAL A 87 -0.09 -9.98 1.01
N ALA A 88 0.77 -9.76 2.00
CA ALA A 88 2.03 -10.46 2.21
C ALA A 88 1.93 -11.40 3.43
N GLY A 89 2.99 -12.17 3.70
CA GLY A 89 3.05 -13.10 4.82
C GLY A 89 2.82 -14.56 4.41
N PRO A 90 2.86 -15.49 5.38
CA PRO A 90 2.69 -16.90 5.09
C PRO A 90 1.25 -17.24 4.66
N HIS A 91 1.10 -18.35 3.96
CA HIS A 91 -0.24 -18.88 3.68
C HIS A 91 -1.00 -19.12 5.00
N PRO A 92 -2.30 -18.76 5.13
CA PRO A 92 -3.22 -18.34 4.06
C PRO A 92 -3.38 -16.80 3.92
N TYR A 93 -2.60 -15.97 4.63
CA TYR A 93 -2.83 -14.53 4.72
C TYR A 93 -2.92 -13.84 3.34
N PRO A 94 -2.03 -14.07 2.36
CA PRO A 94 -2.16 -13.42 1.06
C PRO A 94 -3.52 -13.68 0.39
N ALA A 95 -3.98 -14.93 0.40
CA ALA A 95 -5.26 -15.32 -0.18
C ALA A 95 -6.44 -14.69 0.58
N MET A 96 -6.41 -14.71 1.92
CA MET A 96 -7.46 -14.11 2.76
C MET A 96 -7.58 -12.60 2.50
N VAL A 97 -6.46 -11.90 2.51
CA VAL A 97 -6.45 -10.44 2.28
C VAL A 97 -6.93 -10.12 0.88
N ARG A 98 -6.45 -10.83 -0.15
CA ARG A 98 -6.94 -10.71 -1.53
C ARG A 98 -8.46 -10.87 -1.61
N ASP A 99 -8.99 -11.94 -1.04
CA ASP A 99 -10.42 -12.27 -1.14
C ASP A 99 -11.30 -11.22 -0.47
N PHE A 100 -10.87 -10.67 0.69
CA PHE A 100 -11.55 -9.56 1.35
C PHE A 100 -11.44 -8.26 0.55
N GLN A 101 -10.28 -7.97 -0.02
CA GLN A 101 -10.05 -6.76 -0.81
C GLN A 101 -10.68 -6.83 -2.22
N ALA A 102 -10.98 -8.01 -2.74
CA ALA A 102 -11.56 -8.19 -4.07
C ALA A 102 -12.91 -7.49 -4.25
N ILE A 103 -13.56 -7.05 -3.17
CA ILE A 103 -14.76 -6.20 -3.24
C ILE A 103 -14.48 -4.91 -4.03
N ILE A 104 -13.26 -4.35 -3.94
CA ILE A 104 -12.86 -3.14 -4.66
C ILE A 104 -13.04 -3.35 -6.17
N GLY A 105 -12.45 -4.40 -6.71
CA GLY A 105 -12.52 -4.68 -8.15
C GLY A 105 -13.91 -5.16 -8.60
N ARG A 106 -14.66 -5.87 -7.75
CA ARG A 106 -16.05 -6.24 -8.08
C ARG A 106 -16.93 -5.02 -8.23
N GLU A 107 -16.87 -4.08 -7.27
CA GLU A 107 -17.62 -2.83 -7.34
C GLU A 107 -17.15 -1.94 -8.49
N ALA A 108 -15.84 -1.80 -8.70
CA ALA A 108 -15.28 -1.04 -9.82
C ALA A 108 -15.77 -1.58 -11.17
N ARG A 109 -15.71 -2.91 -11.36
CA ARG A 109 -16.18 -3.58 -12.57
C ARG A 109 -17.66 -3.27 -12.87
N GLU A 110 -18.51 -3.42 -11.87
CA GLU A 110 -19.93 -3.15 -12.02
C GLU A 110 -20.20 -1.67 -12.34
N GLN A 111 -19.58 -0.76 -11.59
CA GLN A 111 -19.75 0.68 -11.75
C GLN A 111 -19.24 1.15 -13.12
N THR A 112 -18.07 0.69 -13.57
CA THR A 112 -17.54 1.07 -14.88
C THR A 112 -18.43 0.56 -16.01
N LEU A 113 -18.95 -0.68 -15.93
CA LEU A 113 -19.91 -1.20 -16.88
C LEU A 113 -21.20 -0.37 -16.93
N GLN A 114 -21.70 0.07 -15.77
CA GLN A 114 -22.90 0.92 -15.71
C GLN A 114 -22.64 2.31 -16.30
N MET A 115 -21.45 2.88 -16.09
CA MET A 115 -21.11 4.25 -16.55
C MET A 115 -20.77 4.30 -18.05
N THR A 116 -20.05 3.30 -18.56
CA THR A 116 -19.43 3.35 -19.90
C THR A 116 -19.97 2.28 -20.87
N GLY A 117 -20.71 1.31 -20.37
CA GLY A 117 -21.21 0.17 -21.16
C GLY A 117 -20.14 -0.89 -21.48
N ARG A 118 -18.90 -0.74 -21.02
CA ARG A 118 -17.77 -1.66 -21.28
C ARG A 118 -16.81 -1.71 -20.09
N LEU A 119 -15.90 -2.69 -20.10
CA LEU A 119 -14.82 -2.74 -19.11
C LEU A 119 -13.81 -1.62 -19.37
N PRO A 120 -13.05 -1.21 -18.34
CA PRO A 120 -11.98 -0.24 -18.53
C PRO A 120 -10.87 -0.84 -19.42
N ASP A 121 -10.13 0.02 -20.11
CA ASP A 121 -8.97 -0.40 -20.90
C ASP A 121 -7.75 -0.63 -19.99
N ALA A 122 -7.66 0.09 -18.87
CA ALA A 122 -6.56 -0.03 -17.92
C ALA A 122 -7.03 0.14 -16.48
N LEU A 123 -6.33 -0.58 -15.58
CA LEU A 123 -6.42 -0.45 -14.14
C LEU A 123 -5.09 0.07 -13.60
N VAL A 124 -5.14 1.06 -12.70
CA VAL A 124 -3.94 1.62 -12.06
C VAL A 124 -4.11 1.63 -10.55
N ALA A 125 -3.13 1.12 -9.82
CA ALA A 125 -3.12 1.17 -8.36
C ALA A 125 -1.70 1.28 -7.81
N CYS A 126 -1.52 1.99 -6.68
CA CYS A 126 -0.24 2.02 -6.00
C CYS A 126 0.05 0.69 -5.31
N VAL A 127 1.34 0.33 -5.24
CA VAL A 127 1.82 -0.93 -4.67
C VAL A 127 2.91 -0.67 -3.65
N GLY A 128 2.60 -0.94 -2.38
CA GLY A 128 3.56 -1.19 -1.31
C GLY A 128 3.52 -2.68 -1.02
N GLY A 129 2.83 -3.14 0.04
CA GLY A 129 2.49 -4.57 0.18
C GLY A 129 1.52 -5.07 -0.89
N GLY A 130 0.68 -4.19 -1.46
CA GLY A 130 -0.12 -4.44 -2.66
C GLY A 130 -1.57 -4.84 -2.42
N SER A 131 -2.12 -4.72 -1.22
CA SER A 131 -3.48 -5.20 -0.93
C SER A 131 -4.58 -4.45 -1.69
N ASN A 132 -4.47 -3.11 -1.82
CA ASN A 132 -5.43 -2.34 -2.62
C ASN A 132 -5.36 -2.71 -4.10
N ALA A 133 -4.15 -2.89 -4.63
CA ALA A 133 -3.92 -3.22 -6.02
C ALA A 133 -4.44 -4.62 -6.38
N ILE A 134 -4.15 -5.64 -5.55
CA ILE A 134 -4.69 -6.99 -5.81
C ILE A 134 -6.21 -7.00 -5.65
N GLY A 135 -6.76 -6.21 -4.74
CA GLY A 135 -8.20 -6.03 -4.58
C GLY A 135 -8.88 -5.49 -5.83
N LEU A 136 -8.25 -4.54 -6.51
CA LEU A 136 -8.71 -4.04 -7.81
C LEU A 136 -8.49 -5.08 -8.93
N PHE A 137 -7.29 -5.66 -9.02
CA PHE A 137 -6.86 -6.49 -10.17
C PHE A 137 -7.53 -7.87 -10.19
N TYR A 138 -7.71 -8.49 -9.02
CA TYR A 138 -8.15 -9.88 -8.92
C TYR A 138 -9.44 -10.19 -9.69
N PRO A 139 -10.52 -9.40 -9.59
CA PRO A 139 -11.75 -9.64 -10.35
C PRO A 139 -11.62 -9.46 -11.88
N PHE A 140 -10.52 -8.87 -12.35
CA PHE A 140 -10.26 -8.64 -13.78
C PHE A 140 -9.17 -9.57 -14.36
N LEU A 141 -8.64 -10.51 -13.58
CA LEU A 141 -7.54 -11.37 -14.04
C LEU A 141 -7.88 -12.15 -15.32
N GLY A 142 -9.14 -12.56 -15.48
CA GLY A 142 -9.63 -13.25 -16.67
C GLY A 142 -9.87 -12.38 -17.90
N ASP A 143 -9.86 -11.06 -17.74
CA ASP A 143 -10.16 -10.11 -18.83
C ASP A 143 -8.86 -9.68 -19.54
N ALA A 144 -8.44 -10.45 -20.53
CA ALA A 144 -7.17 -10.20 -21.25
C ALA A 144 -7.10 -8.84 -21.96
N GLY A 145 -8.24 -8.20 -22.21
CA GLY A 145 -8.32 -6.87 -22.82
C GLY A 145 -8.18 -5.70 -21.82
N VAL A 146 -8.02 -6.00 -20.53
CA VAL A 146 -7.84 -4.98 -19.47
C VAL A 146 -6.38 -5.00 -19.02
N ASP A 147 -5.63 -3.95 -19.32
CA ASP A 147 -4.26 -3.78 -18.85
C ASP A 147 -4.22 -3.46 -17.35
N MET A 148 -3.17 -3.92 -16.65
CA MET A 148 -3.00 -3.70 -15.21
C MET A 148 -1.65 -3.08 -14.92
N TYR A 149 -1.65 -1.97 -14.18
CA TYR A 149 -0.44 -1.24 -13.81
C TYR A 149 -0.35 -1.08 -12.29
N GLY A 150 0.66 -1.73 -11.69
CA GLY A 150 1.04 -1.51 -10.30
C GLY A 150 2.11 -0.43 -10.22
N VAL A 151 1.90 0.59 -9.41
CA VAL A 151 2.80 1.73 -9.29
C VAL A 151 3.51 1.70 -7.95
N GLU A 152 4.82 1.50 -7.98
CA GLU A 152 5.71 1.45 -6.82
C GLU A 152 6.35 2.82 -6.54
N ALA A 153 6.85 3.00 -5.32
CA ALA A 153 7.55 4.22 -4.94
C ALA A 153 8.99 4.22 -5.47
N GLY A 154 9.23 5.06 -6.46
CA GLY A 154 10.57 5.31 -7.02
C GLY A 154 11.46 6.19 -6.16
N GLY A 155 10.94 6.74 -5.04
CA GLY A 155 11.73 7.57 -4.12
C GLY A 155 12.43 8.72 -4.82
N ASP A 156 13.75 8.80 -4.62
CA ASP A 156 14.61 9.79 -5.28
C ASP A 156 15.04 9.37 -6.71
N GLY A 157 14.51 8.26 -7.22
CA GLY A 157 14.88 7.64 -8.50
C GLY A 157 15.50 6.25 -8.30
N LEU A 158 15.18 5.28 -9.18
CA LEU A 158 15.69 3.91 -9.05
C LEU A 158 17.22 3.85 -9.08
N GLU A 159 17.85 4.69 -9.92
CA GLU A 159 19.29 4.79 -10.08
C GLU A 159 20.03 5.27 -8.82
N THR A 160 19.33 5.89 -7.90
CA THR A 160 19.91 6.37 -6.63
C THR A 160 20.03 5.28 -5.57
N GLY A 161 19.31 4.16 -5.76
CA GLY A 161 19.12 3.13 -4.74
C GLY A 161 18.25 3.56 -3.56
N ARG A 162 17.70 4.77 -3.56
CA ARG A 162 16.82 5.32 -2.53
C ARG A 162 15.36 5.28 -2.99
N HIS A 163 14.78 4.09 -2.98
CA HIS A 163 13.41 3.83 -3.43
C HIS A 163 12.80 2.62 -2.69
N ALA A 164 11.54 2.33 -2.94
CA ALA A 164 10.80 1.17 -2.40
C ALA A 164 10.03 0.46 -3.54
N ALA A 165 10.76 0.03 -4.56
CA ALA A 165 10.22 -0.55 -5.78
C ALA A 165 10.74 -1.98 -6.04
N PRO A 166 10.40 -2.97 -5.17
CA PRO A 166 10.95 -4.32 -5.30
C PRO A 166 10.55 -5.04 -6.59
N LEU A 167 9.40 -4.74 -7.19
CA LEU A 167 9.01 -5.33 -8.48
C LEU A 167 9.75 -4.70 -9.66
N CYS A 168 10.13 -3.44 -9.57
CA CYS A 168 10.88 -2.77 -10.63
C CYS A 168 12.38 -3.09 -10.58
N ASP A 169 12.99 -3.13 -9.38
CA ASP A 169 14.45 -3.21 -9.22
C ASP A 169 14.92 -4.26 -8.19
N GLY A 170 14.00 -4.96 -7.52
CA GLY A 170 14.34 -5.99 -6.53
C GLY A 170 14.65 -7.36 -7.14
N LYS A 171 14.98 -8.32 -6.28
CA LYS A 171 15.29 -9.71 -6.62
C LYS A 171 14.31 -10.69 -5.97
N PRO A 172 14.11 -11.89 -6.55
CA PRO A 172 13.34 -12.94 -5.91
C PRO A 172 14.01 -13.42 -4.62
N GLY A 173 13.23 -13.46 -3.51
CA GLY A 173 13.72 -13.93 -2.23
C GLY A 173 12.58 -14.29 -1.29
N VAL A 174 12.83 -14.37 0.02
CA VAL A 174 11.85 -14.71 1.06
C VAL A 174 11.84 -13.63 2.13
N LEU A 175 10.67 -13.06 2.37
CA LEU A 175 10.46 -12.06 3.42
C LEU A 175 9.13 -12.32 4.13
N HIS A 176 9.10 -12.22 5.46
CA HIS A 176 7.88 -12.39 6.28
C HIS A 176 7.08 -13.66 5.95
N GLY A 177 7.78 -14.76 5.65
CA GLY A 177 7.17 -16.07 5.40
C GLY A 177 6.56 -16.27 4.00
N ASN A 178 6.80 -15.37 3.04
CA ASN A 178 6.42 -15.59 1.66
C ASN A 178 7.59 -15.39 0.68
N ARG A 179 7.57 -16.15 -0.42
CA ARG A 179 8.47 -15.94 -1.55
C ARG A 179 7.92 -14.81 -2.42
N THR A 180 8.77 -13.82 -2.69
CA THR A 180 8.38 -12.61 -3.43
C THR A 180 9.60 -11.93 -4.05
N TYR A 181 9.43 -10.72 -4.60
CA TYR A 181 10.51 -9.79 -4.90
C TYR A 181 10.81 -8.93 -3.68
N LEU A 182 12.07 -8.66 -3.43
CA LEU A 182 12.50 -7.82 -2.31
C LEU A 182 13.77 -7.03 -2.63
N MET A 183 13.95 -5.95 -1.87
CA MET A 183 15.14 -5.12 -1.91
C MET A 183 16.20 -5.73 -1.00
N GLU A 184 17.25 -6.31 -1.58
CA GLU A 184 18.37 -6.91 -0.84
C GLU A 184 19.72 -6.60 -1.50
N ASP A 185 20.72 -6.51 -0.67
CA ASP A 185 22.11 -6.34 -1.11
C ASP A 185 22.71 -7.67 -1.63
N PRO A 186 23.97 -7.67 -2.13
CA PRO A 186 24.63 -8.90 -2.58
C PRO A 186 24.82 -9.96 -1.49
N ASP A 187 24.81 -9.57 -0.23
CA ASP A 187 24.96 -10.47 0.93
C ASP A 187 23.60 -10.99 1.44
N GLY A 188 22.50 -10.62 0.76
CA GLY A 188 21.13 -11.03 1.10
C GLY A 188 20.54 -10.27 2.29
N GLN A 189 21.11 -9.12 2.66
CA GLN A 189 20.53 -8.27 3.70
C GLN A 189 19.51 -7.33 3.09
N ILE A 190 18.39 -7.13 3.79
CA ILE A 190 17.35 -6.20 3.36
C ILE A 190 17.89 -4.78 3.34
N ILE A 191 17.80 -4.13 2.20
CA ILE A 191 18.17 -2.72 2.01
C ILE A 191 17.10 -1.83 2.65
N GLU A 192 17.52 -0.76 3.30
CA GLU A 192 16.62 0.28 3.81
C GLU A 192 15.96 0.98 2.62
N THR A 193 14.64 0.99 2.62
CA THR A 193 13.83 1.62 1.57
C THR A 193 13.56 3.08 1.85
N HIS A 194 13.12 3.81 0.83
CA HIS A 194 12.75 5.21 0.94
C HIS A 194 11.51 5.55 0.12
N SER A 195 10.57 6.25 0.75
CA SER A 195 9.44 6.93 0.11
C SER A 195 8.90 8.03 1.01
N ILE A 196 8.46 9.15 0.42
CA ILE A 196 7.66 10.15 1.15
C ILE A 196 6.35 9.58 1.68
N SER A 197 5.86 8.51 1.04
CA SER A 197 4.67 7.77 1.45
C SER A 197 5.04 6.62 2.36
N ALA A 198 4.76 6.74 3.65
CA ALA A 198 5.03 5.66 4.61
C ALA A 198 4.30 4.34 4.25
N GLY A 199 3.17 4.40 3.54
CA GLY A 199 2.43 3.20 3.11
C GLY A 199 3.06 2.47 1.93
N LEU A 200 4.02 3.07 1.23
CA LEU A 200 4.78 2.43 0.16
C LEU A 200 6.23 2.13 0.55
N ASP A 201 6.67 2.60 1.71
CA ASP A 201 8.03 2.42 2.24
C ASP A 201 8.20 1.00 2.83
N TYR A 202 8.30 0.00 1.93
CA TYR A 202 8.38 -1.41 2.27
C TYR A 202 9.27 -2.17 1.27
N PRO A 203 10.23 -2.97 1.75
CA PRO A 203 11.24 -3.61 0.90
C PRO A 203 10.76 -4.87 0.16
N GLY A 204 9.51 -5.25 0.30
CA GLY A 204 8.92 -6.42 -0.34
C GLY A 204 7.54 -6.13 -0.91
N VAL A 205 6.86 -7.19 -1.37
CA VAL A 205 5.51 -7.10 -1.95
C VAL A 205 4.77 -8.41 -1.74
N GLY A 206 3.46 -8.41 -1.91
CA GLY A 206 2.65 -9.62 -1.86
C GLY A 206 3.04 -10.64 -2.94
N PRO A 207 3.02 -11.95 -2.65
CA PRO A 207 3.50 -12.99 -3.56
C PRO A 207 2.65 -13.08 -4.84
N GLU A 208 1.39 -12.71 -4.81
CA GLU A 208 0.54 -12.70 -6.02
C GLU A 208 0.96 -11.60 -7.00
N HIS A 209 1.46 -10.46 -6.51
CA HIS A 209 2.04 -9.44 -7.38
C HIS A 209 3.32 -9.93 -8.07
N ALA A 210 4.17 -10.67 -7.34
CA ALA A 210 5.33 -11.31 -7.93
C ALA A 210 4.93 -12.28 -9.05
N TRP A 211 3.91 -13.09 -8.82
CA TRP A 211 3.37 -13.99 -9.84
C TRP A 211 2.76 -13.25 -11.03
N LEU A 212 2.01 -12.15 -10.81
CA LEU A 212 1.45 -11.32 -11.89
C LEU A 212 2.54 -10.68 -12.75
N LYS A 213 3.65 -10.27 -12.16
CA LYS A 213 4.83 -9.79 -12.88
C LYS A 213 5.44 -10.91 -13.72
N ASP A 214 5.74 -12.07 -13.11
CA ASP A 214 6.41 -13.19 -13.77
C ASP A 214 5.61 -13.75 -14.95
N THR A 215 4.28 -13.74 -14.84
CA THR A 215 3.38 -14.16 -15.91
C THR A 215 3.09 -13.08 -16.94
N GLY A 216 3.57 -11.86 -16.73
CA GLY A 216 3.29 -10.72 -17.60
C GLY A 216 1.82 -10.25 -17.57
N ARG A 217 1.03 -10.69 -16.58
CA ARG A 217 -0.39 -10.28 -16.48
C ARG A 217 -0.56 -8.85 -15.99
N ALA A 218 0.35 -8.37 -15.16
CA ALA A 218 0.41 -6.98 -14.73
C ALA A 218 1.80 -6.40 -14.98
N LYS A 219 1.84 -5.12 -15.32
CA LYS A 219 3.05 -4.32 -15.49
C LYS A 219 3.29 -3.52 -14.21
N TYR A 220 4.55 -3.42 -13.81
CA TYR A 220 4.94 -2.64 -12.63
C TYR A 220 5.88 -1.52 -13.05
N VAL A 221 5.62 -0.34 -12.52
CA VAL A 221 6.33 0.89 -12.84
C VAL A 221 6.64 1.65 -11.55
N ALA A 222 7.68 2.48 -11.57
CA ALA A 222 8.04 3.32 -10.44
C ALA A 222 7.74 4.79 -10.75
N VAL A 223 7.32 5.51 -9.70
CA VAL A 223 7.07 6.95 -9.73
C VAL A 223 7.86 7.59 -8.61
N THR A 224 8.56 8.68 -8.89
CA THR A 224 9.38 9.39 -7.89
C THR A 224 8.52 10.16 -6.89
N ASP A 225 9.13 10.51 -5.75
CA ASP A 225 8.50 11.31 -4.71
C ASP A 225 8.07 12.69 -5.24
N GLU A 226 8.88 13.31 -6.11
CA GLU A 226 8.58 14.59 -6.77
C GLU A 226 7.34 14.47 -7.66
N GLU A 227 7.26 13.43 -8.50
CA GLU A 227 6.12 13.18 -9.38
C GLU A 227 4.84 12.91 -8.59
N ALA A 228 4.93 12.16 -7.49
CA ALA A 228 3.81 11.89 -6.61
C ALA A 228 3.30 13.16 -5.92
N LEU A 229 4.20 14.03 -5.47
CA LEU A 229 3.84 15.31 -4.86
C LEU A 229 3.18 16.25 -5.88
N ALA A 230 3.70 16.31 -7.10
CA ALA A 230 3.09 17.07 -8.19
C ALA A 230 1.67 16.59 -8.50
N ALA A 231 1.44 15.26 -8.55
CA ALA A 231 0.13 14.67 -8.76
C ALA A 231 -0.85 14.95 -7.60
N PHE A 232 -0.36 14.96 -6.36
CA PHE A 232 -1.14 15.38 -5.20
C PHE A 232 -1.72 16.79 -5.39
N HIS A 233 -0.85 17.74 -5.73
CA HIS A 233 -1.27 19.13 -5.96
C HIS A 233 -2.17 19.27 -7.18
N HIS A 234 -1.91 18.52 -8.23
CA HIS A 234 -2.73 18.55 -9.43
C HIS A 234 -4.17 18.15 -9.12
N LEU A 235 -4.39 16.99 -8.49
CA LEU A 235 -5.73 16.54 -8.12
C LEU A 235 -6.42 17.50 -7.14
N ALA A 236 -5.67 18.02 -6.16
CA ALA A 236 -6.22 18.98 -5.20
C ALA A 236 -6.74 20.24 -5.87
N ARG A 237 -6.05 20.74 -6.92
CA ARG A 237 -6.43 21.98 -7.63
C ARG A 237 -7.50 21.76 -8.69
N THR A 238 -7.56 20.58 -9.31
CA THR A 238 -8.52 20.30 -10.38
C THR A 238 -9.85 19.76 -9.88
N GLU A 239 -9.81 18.90 -8.84
CA GLU A 239 -10.99 18.18 -8.35
C GLU A 239 -11.37 18.53 -6.90
N GLY A 240 -10.53 19.31 -6.18
CA GLY A 240 -10.76 19.61 -4.78
C GLY A 240 -10.56 18.38 -3.87
N ILE A 241 -9.90 17.34 -4.35
CA ILE A 241 -9.66 16.09 -3.63
C ILE A 241 -8.21 16.06 -3.14
N LEU A 242 -8.02 15.83 -1.83
CA LEU A 242 -6.71 15.58 -1.26
C LEU A 242 -6.45 14.05 -1.25
N PRO A 243 -5.71 13.49 -2.22
CA PRO A 243 -5.38 12.08 -2.21
C PRO A 243 -4.32 11.77 -1.15
N ALA A 244 -4.28 10.55 -0.64
CA ALA A 244 -3.12 10.11 0.13
C ALA A 244 -1.86 10.08 -0.75
N LEU A 245 -0.68 10.26 -0.17
CA LEU A 245 0.59 10.21 -0.92
C LEU A 245 0.78 8.87 -1.62
N GLU A 246 0.26 7.78 -1.05
CA GLU A 246 0.20 6.48 -1.70
C GLU A 246 -0.54 6.54 -3.04
N SER A 247 -1.76 7.05 -3.02
CA SER A 247 -2.60 7.19 -4.22
C SER A 247 -2.03 8.18 -5.22
N SER A 248 -1.28 9.17 -4.75
CA SER A 248 -0.62 10.17 -5.61
C SER A 248 0.40 9.54 -6.56
N HIS A 249 1.08 8.46 -6.15
CA HIS A 249 1.94 7.68 -7.05
C HIS A 249 1.13 7.08 -8.22
N ALA A 250 -0.01 6.46 -7.91
CA ALA A 250 -0.89 5.92 -8.95
C ALA A 250 -1.41 7.02 -9.89
N LEU A 251 -1.80 8.17 -9.36
CA LEU A 251 -2.27 9.32 -10.15
C LEU A 251 -1.18 9.89 -11.06
N ALA A 252 0.06 10.00 -10.59
CA ALA A 252 1.18 10.47 -11.39
C ALA A 252 1.38 9.58 -12.63
N TYR A 253 1.36 8.25 -12.44
CA TYR A 253 1.44 7.34 -13.58
C TYR A 253 0.19 7.39 -14.47
N THR A 254 -1.01 7.50 -13.87
CA THR A 254 -2.26 7.63 -14.62
C THR A 254 -2.24 8.81 -15.58
N THR A 255 -1.66 9.95 -15.16
CA THR A 255 -1.52 11.12 -16.02
C THR A 255 -0.59 10.84 -17.22
N LYS A 256 0.50 10.12 -17.00
CA LYS A 256 1.42 9.70 -18.09
C LYS A 256 0.72 8.73 -19.03
N LEU A 257 0.07 7.71 -18.50
CA LEU A 257 -0.64 6.70 -19.28
C LEU A 257 -1.78 7.32 -20.12
N ALA A 258 -2.56 8.21 -19.52
CA ALA A 258 -3.66 8.89 -20.21
C ALA A 258 -3.20 9.71 -21.42
N ALA A 259 -1.99 10.28 -21.37
CA ALA A 259 -1.42 11.02 -22.50
C ALA A 259 -1.07 10.12 -23.71
N GLU A 260 -0.89 8.83 -23.48
CA GLU A 260 -0.58 7.83 -24.51
C GLU A 260 -1.84 7.12 -25.02
N MET A 261 -2.96 7.23 -24.31
CA MET A 261 -4.22 6.57 -24.62
C MET A 261 -5.12 7.43 -25.53
N ARG A 262 -6.01 6.76 -26.24
CA ARG A 262 -7.03 7.45 -27.05
C ARG A 262 -8.11 8.05 -26.17
N PRO A 263 -8.78 9.15 -26.61
CA PRO A 263 -9.84 9.82 -25.83
C PRO A 263 -11.07 8.94 -25.52
N ASP A 264 -11.26 7.85 -26.24
CA ASP A 264 -12.37 6.91 -26.04
C ASP A 264 -12.02 5.79 -25.06
N GLN A 265 -10.80 5.73 -24.57
CA GLN A 265 -10.34 4.72 -23.61
C GLN A 265 -10.58 5.17 -22.16
N THR A 266 -10.75 4.20 -21.29
CA THR A 266 -11.07 4.43 -19.88
C THR A 266 -10.01 3.82 -18.97
N ILE A 267 -9.59 4.57 -17.95
CA ILE A 267 -8.71 4.12 -16.89
C ILE A 267 -9.47 4.14 -15.57
N ASP A 268 -9.47 3.02 -14.86
CA ASP A 268 -9.90 2.98 -13.46
C ASP A 268 -8.66 3.08 -12.56
N VAL A 269 -8.62 4.10 -11.70
CA VAL A 269 -7.52 4.31 -10.74
C VAL A 269 -8.01 4.22 -9.30
N THR A 270 -7.30 3.48 -8.45
CA THR A 270 -7.66 3.36 -7.04
C THR A 270 -7.19 4.58 -6.26
N LEU A 271 -8.13 5.39 -5.75
CA LEU A 271 -7.88 6.36 -4.70
C LEU A 271 -7.96 5.67 -3.34
N SER A 272 -6.89 4.99 -2.95
CA SER A 272 -6.85 4.10 -1.80
C SER A 272 -6.87 4.79 -0.44
N GLY A 273 -6.67 6.10 -0.38
CA GLY A 273 -6.69 6.85 0.87
C GLY A 273 -6.85 8.36 0.72
N ARG A 274 -7.22 9.02 1.84
CA ARG A 274 -7.34 10.47 1.94
C ARG A 274 -6.04 11.09 2.40
N GLY A 275 -5.70 12.26 1.85
CA GLY A 275 -4.48 13.01 2.12
C GLY A 275 -4.47 13.86 3.38
N ASP A 276 -5.59 13.98 4.10
CA ASP A 276 -5.65 14.77 5.35
C ASP A 276 -4.52 14.42 6.35
N LYS A 277 -4.14 13.15 6.37
CA LYS A 277 -3.05 12.64 7.22
C LYS A 277 -1.67 13.11 6.76
N ASP A 278 -1.53 13.43 5.48
CA ASP A 278 -0.25 13.74 4.83
C ASP A 278 0.03 15.26 4.76
N VAL A 279 -1.00 16.09 5.03
CA VAL A 279 -0.89 17.56 4.93
C VAL A 279 0.30 18.11 5.74
N ALA A 280 0.50 17.64 6.98
CA ALA A 280 1.63 18.08 7.80
C ALA A 280 2.99 17.63 7.22
N THR A 281 3.04 16.47 6.58
CA THR A 281 4.26 15.98 5.91
C THR A 281 4.56 16.83 4.68
N ILE A 282 3.54 17.10 3.86
CA ILE A 282 3.65 17.93 2.65
C ILE A 282 4.07 19.34 3.02
N ALA A 283 3.43 19.98 4.00
CA ALA A 283 3.80 21.30 4.47
C ALA A 283 5.27 21.38 4.91
N ARG A 284 5.77 20.34 5.60
CA ARG A 284 7.19 20.27 6.01
C ARG A 284 8.13 20.16 4.81
N ILE A 285 7.79 19.33 3.81
CA ILE A 285 8.57 19.19 2.57
C ILE A 285 8.64 20.54 1.84
N GLU A 286 7.56 21.30 1.84
CA GLU A 286 7.44 22.61 1.19
C GLU A 286 7.95 23.78 2.04
N GLY A 287 8.48 23.50 3.24
CA GLY A 287 9.03 24.52 4.13
C GLY A 287 7.97 25.38 4.82
N MET A 288 6.71 24.95 4.83
CA MET A 288 5.63 25.64 5.55
C MET A 288 5.58 25.19 7.02
N GLN A 289 5.37 26.14 7.91
CA GLN A 289 5.04 25.87 9.32
C GLN A 289 3.53 25.86 9.49
N LEU A 290 3.00 24.78 10.06
CA LEU A 290 1.58 24.62 10.41
C LEU A 290 1.36 24.97 11.88
#